data_803f369ea4f27f2d30271f36d6e662aa
#
_entry.id   803f369ea4f27f2d30271f36d6e662aa
#
_cell.length_a   1.000
_cell.length_b   1.000
_cell.length_c   1.000
_cell.angle_alpha   90.00
_cell.angle_beta   90.00
_cell.angle_gamma   90.00
#
_symmetry.space_group_name_H-M   'P 1'
#
loop_
_entity.id
_entity.type
_entity.pdbx_description
1 polymer ?
#
loop_
_entity_poly.entity_id
_entity_poly.type
_entity_poly.pdbx_seq_one_letter_code
_entity_poly.pdbx_strand_id
1 'polypeptide(L)'
;AISAQSGCAGAALWRRKSGETLKKMVTRFPYWLCRNAGKFVEQEDDLPVDQHMLLACIAPRPVYVHSSVKDTWADPRGEYLSAYHAGEVYRLLGQKTLLTEEGSPPVGKAFIESQIGYHLRDGGHSIEKYDWERFLEFADFHLKPKDP
;
A
#
# COMPACT_ATOMS: atom_id res chain seq x y z
N ALA A 1 -9.42 6.03 -0.56
CA ALA A 1 -9.33 4.58 -0.78
C ALA A 1 -8.67 3.91 0.42
N ILE A 2 -9.00 2.65 0.69
CA ILE A 2 -8.36 1.83 1.72
C ILE A 2 -7.89 0.53 1.06
N SER A 3 -6.60 0.23 1.21
CA SER A 3 -5.96 -0.99 0.73
C SER A 3 -5.47 -1.78 1.94
N ALA A 4 -6.07 -2.93 2.20
CA ALA A 4 -5.77 -3.77 3.35
C ALA A 4 -5.13 -5.07 2.91
N GLN A 5 -3.86 -5.29 3.24
CA GLN A 5 -3.12 -6.53 2.98
C GLN A 5 -3.28 -7.01 1.52
N SER A 6 -3.16 -6.10 0.58
CA SER A 6 -3.54 -6.32 -0.83
C SER A 6 -2.45 -6.95 -1.68
N GLY A 7 -1.24 -7.12 -1.14
CA GLY A 7 -0.13 -7.75 -1.82
C GLY A 7 0.35 -7.02 -3.08
N CYS A 8 1.11 -7.70 -3.90
CA CYS A 8 1.69 -7.14 -5.12
C CYS A 8 0.66 -6.86 -6.23
N ALA A 9 -0.51 -7.50 -6.21
CA ALA A 9 -1.61 -7.13 -7.10
C ALA A 9 -2.37 -5.89 -6.62
N GLY A 10 -2.05 -5.37 -5.45
CA GLY A 10 -2.62 -4.19 -4.83
C GLY A 10 -1.56 -3.14 -4.52
N ALA A 11 -1.08 -3.06 -3.27
CA ALA A 11 -0.18 -2.01 -2.81
C ALA A 11 1.30 -2.38 -2.77
N ALA A 12 1.69 -3.66 -2.74
CA ALA A 12 3.08 -4.04 -2.61
C ALA A 12 3.86 -3.97 -3.92
N LEU A 13 5.11 -3.49 -3.86
CA LEU A 13 5.98 -3.32 -5.04
C LEU A 13 6.36 -4.66 -5.69
N TRP A 14 6.12 -4.81 -6.98
CA TRP A 14 6.52 -5.97 -7.79
C TRP A 14 8.04 -6.15 -7.84
N ARG A 15 8.79 -5.04 -8.01
CA ARG A 15 10.26 -5.05 -8.12
C ARG A 15 10.97 -5.60 -6.90
N ARG A 16 10.30 -5.68 -5.75
CA ARG A 16 10.85 -6.34 -4.56
C ARG A 16 10.95 -7.86 -4.67
N LYS A 17 10.21 -8.46 -5.60
CA LYS A 17 10.21 -9.92 -5.86
C LYS A 17 9.96 -10.73 -4.58
N SER A 18 9.12 -10.19 -3.68
CA SER A 18 8.79 -10.76 -2.37
C SER A 18 7.32 -11.18 -2.33
N GLY A 19 6.99 -12.16 -1.50
CA GLY A 19 5.62 -12.63 -1.33
C GLY A 19 4.97 -13.14 -2.63
N GLU A 20 3.98 -12.42 -3.11
CA GLU A 20 3.25 -12.66 -4.36
C GLU A 20 4.05 -12.23 -5.57
N THR A 21 5.15 -12.93 -5.90
CA THR A 21 5.92 -12.59 -7.10
C THR A 21 5.08 -12.65 -8.37
N LEU A 22 5.46 -11.89 -9.40
CA LEU A 22 4.74 -11.85 -10.67
C LEU A 22 4.56 -13.25 -11.27
N LYS A 23 5.59 -14.11 -11.17
CA LYS A 23 5.52 -15.51 -11.59
C LYS A 23 4.41 -16.29 -10.88
N LYS A 24 4.31 -16.14 -9.55
CA LYS A 24 3.24 -16.79 -8.77
C LYS A 24 1.87 -16.29 -9.18
N MET A 25 1.74 -14.97 -9.41
CA MET A 25 0.45 -14.36 -9.72
C MET A 25 -0.04 -14.74 -11.11
N VAL A 26 0.79 -14.67 -12.16
CA VAL A 26 0.37 -15.07 -13.51
C VAL A 26 0.08 -16.57 -13.62
N THR A 27 0.69 -17.39 -12.76
CA THR A 27 0.45 -18.85 -12.75
C THR A 27 -0.82 -19.20 -11.96
N ARG A 28 -1.00 -18.61 -10.78
CA ARG A 28 -2.09 -18.98 -9.87
C ARG A 28 -3.38 -18.23 -10.15
N PHE A 29 -3.26 -16.97 -10.61
CA PHE A 29 -4.38 -16.07 -10.84
C PHE A 29 -4.29 -15.40 -12.22
N PRO A 30 -4.28 -16.18 -13.33
CA PRO A 30 -4.01 -15.66 -14.68
C PRO A 30 -5.01 -14.60 -15.15
N TYR A 31 -6.18 -14.51 -14.52
CA TYR A 31 -7.22 -13.54 -14.87
C TYR A 31 -7.12 -12.20 -14.14
N TRP A 32 -6.22 -12.07 -13.16
CA TRP A 32 -6.07 -10.84 -12.40
C TRP A 32 -5.21 -9.80 -13.11
N LEU A 33 -4.34 -10.26 -14.00
CA LEU A 33 -3.38 -9.41 -14.69
C LEU A 33 -3.61 -9.44 -16.19
N CYS A 34 -3.21 -8.37 -16.88
CA CYS A 34 -3.24 -8.36 -18.33
C CYS A 34 -2.21 -9.34 -18.91
N ARG A 35 -2.42 -9.79 -20.16
CA ARG A 35 -1.54 -10.75 -20.84
C ARG A 35 -0.07 -10.27 -20.92
N ASN A 36 0.14 -8.97 -21.00
CA ASN A 36 1.48 -8.39 -21.06
C ASN A 36 2.28 -8.57 -19.77
N ALA A 37 1.64 -8.74 -18.62
CA ALA A 37 2.33 -8.97 -17.35
C ALA A 37 3.25 -10.21 -17.42
N GLY A 38 2.83 -11.26 -18.13
CA GLY A 38 3.64 -12.47 -18.30
C GLY A 38 5.00 -12.26 -18.98
N LYS A 39 5.17 -11.17 -19.73
CA LYS A 39 6.44 -10.83 -20.38
C LYS A 39 7.52 -10.36 -19.40
N PHE A 40 7.12 -9.92 -18.21
CA PHE A 40 7.99 -9.37 -17.18
C PHE A 40 8.26 -10.36 -16.04
N VAL A 41 7.80 -11.61 -16.15
CA VAL A 41 8.11 -12.65 -15.17
C VAL A 41 9.62 -12.84 -15.09
N GLU A 42 10.18 -12.75 -13.88
CA GLU A 42 11.63 -12.75 -13.59
C GLU A 42 12.39 -11.54 -14.17
N GLN A 43 11.67 -10.56 -14.70
CA GLN A 43 12.18 -9.29 -15.24
C GLN A 43 11.38 -8.10 -14.68
N GLU A 44 10.98 -8.19 -13.41
CA GLU A 44 10.13 -7.19 -12.78
C GLU A 44 10.79 -5.79 -12.75
N ASP A 45 12.11 -5.73 -12.81
CA ASP A 45 12.85 -4.45 -12.88
C ASP A 45 12.58 -3.69 -14.19
N ASP A 46 12.20 -4.39 -15.26
CA ASP A 46 11.86 -3.80 -16.56
C ASP A 46 10.39 -3.37 -16.67
N LEU A 47 9.58 -3.58 -15.64
CA LEU A 47 8.19 -3.13 -15.64
C LEU A 47 8.13 -1.60 -15.87
N PRO A 48 7.26 -1.11 -16.77
CA PRO A 48 7.11 0.34 -16.98
C PRO A 48 6.41 1.05 -15.85
N VAL A 49 5.74 0.32 -14.96
CA VAL A 49 4.98 0.80 -13.80
C VAL A 49 5.21 -0.09 -12.59
N ASP A 50 4.94 0.44 -11.39
CA ASP A 50 4.89 -0.36 -10.17
C ASP A 50 3.83 0.23 -9.21
N GLN A 51 3.50 -0.47 -8.15
CA GLN A 51 2.33 -0.21 -7.31
C GLN A 51 2.34 1.16 -6.61
N HIS A 52 3.51 1.73 -6.30
CA HIS A 52 3.59 3.11 -5.80
C HIS A 52 3.00 4.12 -6.81
N MET A 53 3.12 3.86 -8.12
CA MET A 53 2.50 4.70 -9.15
C MET A 53 0.98 4.56 -9.15
N LEU A 54 0.46 3.35 -8.88
CA LEU A 54 -0.98 3.13 -8.73
C LEU A 54 -1.54 3.91 -7.53
N LEU A 55 -0.85 3.87 -6.39
CA LEU A 55 -1.22 4.67 -5.22
C LEU A 55 -1.12 6.17 -5.52
N ALA A 56 -0.10 6.60 -6.26
CA ALA A 56 0.08 7.99 -6.67
C ALA A 56 -1.06 8.51 -7.57
N CYS A 57 -1.69 7.65 -8.37
CA CYS A 57 -2.87 8.02 -9.18
C CYS A 57 -4.10 8.40 -8.35
N ILE A 58 -4.12 8.11 -7.04
CA ILE A 58 -5.19 8.50 -6.13
C ILE A 58 -5.04 9.98 -5.71
N ALA A 59 -3.81 10.50 -5.71
CA ALA A 59 -3.51 11.87 -5.28
C ALA A 59 -4.37 12.91 -6.01
N PRO A 60 -4.77 14.02 -5.35
CA PRO A 60 -4.51 14.37 -3.95
C PRO A 60 -5.50 13.75 -2.94
N ARG A 61 -6.39 12.84 -3.38
CA ARG A 61 -7.41 12.20 -2.54
C ARG A 61 -6.76 11.28 -1.49
N PRO A 62 -7.38 11.11 -0.31
CA PRO A 62 -6.83 10.27 0.74
C PRO A 62 -6.72 8.80 0.33
N VAL A 63 -5.61 8.17 0.71
CA VAL A 63 -5.39 6.72 0.60
C VAL A 63 -4.86 6.18 1.91
N TYR A 64 -5.35 5.03 2.32
CA TYR A 64 -4.87 4.31 3.50
C TYR A 64 -4.36 2.94 3.11
N VAL A 65 -3.19 2.56 3.62
CA VAL A 65 -2.61 1.23 3.42
C VAL A 65 -2.44 0.55 4.79
N HIS A 66 -2.85 -0.70 4.87
CA HIS A 66 -2.72 -1.53 6.05
C HIS A 66 -1.94 -2.80 5.73
N SER A 67 -1.01 -3.14 6.63
CA SER A 67 -0.20 -4.35 6.53
C SER A 67 -0.14 -5.10 7.85
N SER A 68 0.17 -6.39 7.81
CA SER A 68 0.41 -7.22 9.00
C SER A 68 1.77 -7.90 8.94
N VAL A 69 2.51 -7.89 10.07
CA VAL A 69 3.90 -8.35 10.16
C VAL A 69 4.10 -9.79 9.67
N LYS A 70 3.15 -10.68 9.99
CA LYS A 70 3.25 -12.12 9.67
C LYS A 70 2.65 -12.46 8.29
N ASP A 71 2.06 -11.49 7.60
CA ASP A 71 1.54 -11.68 6.25
C ASP A 71 2.65 -11.50 5.20
N THR A 72 3.62 -12.40 5.25
CA THR A 72 4.77 -12.37 4.33
C THR A 72 4.38 -12.61 2.87
N TRP A 73 3.18 -13.15 2.63
CA TRP A 73 2.63 -13.35 1.29
C TRP A 73 2.27 -12.00 0.64
N ALA A 74 1.70 -11.08 1.40
CA ALA A 74 1.35 -9.72 0.92
C ALA A 74 2.55 -8.76 0.85
N ASP A 75 3.73 -9.14 1.37
CA ASP A 75 4.92 -8.28 1.48
C ASP A 75 4.63 -6.95 2.20
N PRO A 76 4.44 -6.94 3.53
CA PRO A 76 4.12 -5.74 4.30
C PRO A 76 5.15 -4.61 4.13
N ARG A 77 6.43 -4.96 3.92
CA ARG A 77 7.45 -3.95 3.62
C ARG A 77 7.24 -3.33 2.23
N GLY A 78 6.85 -4.13 1.24
CA GLY A 78 6.54 -3.65 -0.11
C GLY A 78 5.34 -2.73 -0.14
N GLU A 79 4.31 -3.04 0.65
CA GLU A 79 3.13 -2.17 0.81
C GLU A 79 3.51 -0.83 1.45
N TYR A 80 4.33 -0.85 2.51
CA TYR A 80 4.83 0.38 3.13
C TYR A 80 5.66 1.23 2.17
N LEU A 81 6.65 0.63 1.49
CA LEU A 81 7.51 1.34 0.55
C LEU A 81 6.72 1.96 -0.60
N SER A 82 5.71 1.25 -1.08
CA SER A 82 4.81 1.78 -2.12
C SER A 82 4.07 3.03 -1.64
N ALA A 83 3.51 3.01 -0.42
CA ALA A 83 2.89 4.17 0.19
C ALA A 83 3.89 5.32 0.41
N TYR A 84 5.09 5.01 0.87
CA TYR A 84 6.17 5.98 1.05
C TYR A 84 6.56 6.68 -0.26
N HIS A 85 6.84 5.92 -1.33
CA HIS A 85 7.21 6.48 -2.63
C HIS A 85 6.06 7.23 -3.32
N ALA A 86 4.82 6.77 -3.18
CA ALA A 86 3.65 7.54 -3.64
C ALA A 86 3.60 8.93 -3.01
N GLY A 87 4.14 9.08 -1.80
CA GLY A 87 4.23 10.35 -1.08
C GLY A 87 4.95 11.47 -1.84
N GLU A 88 5.84 11.15 -2.77
CA GLU A 88 6.51 12.15 -3.60
C GLU A 88 5.51 12.93 -4.46
N VAL A 89 4.55 12.24 -5.08
CA VAL A 89 3.50 12.87 -5.88
C VAL A 89 2.57 13.68 -4.99
N TYR A 90 2.22 13.18 -3.81
CA TYR A 90 1.41 13.93 -2.86
C TYR A 90 2.10 15.22 -2.43
N ARG A 91 3.41 15.19 -2.12
CA ARG A 91 4.19 16.39 -1.79
C ARG A 91 4.26 17.38 -2.96
N LEU A 92 4.44 16.87 -4.19
CA LEU A 92 4.40 17.71 -5.40
C LEU A 92 3.07 18.46 -5.55
N LEU A 93 1.96 17.86 -5.11
CA LEU A 93 0.64 18.45 -5.09
C LEU A 93 0.34 19.26 -3.80
N GLY A 94 1.36 19.58 -3.00
CA GLY A 94 1.24 20.39 -1.79
C GLY A 94 0.62 19.65 -0.59
N GLN A 95 0.55 18.32 -0.63
CA GLN A 95 -0.04 17.53 0.45
C GLN A 95 1.03 17.06 1.46
N LYS A 96 0.66 17.02 2.74
CA LYS A 96 1.51 16.43 3.78
C LYS A 96 1.49 14.91 3.70
N THR A 97 2.64 14.30 3.95
CA THR A 97 2.78 12.86 4.20
C THR A 97 3.51 12.64 5.52
N LEU A 98 3.05 11.68 6.32
CA LEU A 98 3.69 11.32 7.60
C LEU A 98 4.72 10.19 7.43
N LEU A 99 4.77 9.56 6.25
CA LEU A 99 5.74 8.53 5.93
C LEU A 99 7.02 9.21 5.44
N THR A 100 7.96 9.44 6.35
CA THR A 100 9.16 10.24 6.10
C THR A 100 10.45 9.42 6.02
N GLU A 101 10.39 8.15 6.39
CA GLU A 101 11.54 7.26 6.41
C GLU A 101 11.30 6.05 5.49
N GLU A 102 12.30 5.66 4.74
CA GLU A 102 12.30 4.47 3.89
C GLU A 102 12.40 3.15 4.69
N GLY A 103 12.52 3.27 6.01
CA GLY A 103 12.63 2.17 6.96
C GLY A 103 11.34 1.33 7.08
N SER A 104 11.28 0.51 8.11
CA SER A 104 10.06 -0.20 8.49
C SER A 104 9.29 0.63 9.50
N PRO A 105 7.97 0.78 9.33
CA PRO A 105 7.16 1.51 10.30
C PRO A 105 7.11 0.75 11.63
N PRO A 106 6.97 1.44 12.75
CA PRO A 106 6.78 0.79 14.04
C PRO A 106 5.45 0.04 14.08
N VAL A 107 5.49 -1.19 14.61
CA VAL A 107 4.29 -2.02 14.79
C VAL A 107 3.34 -1.35 15.79
N GLY A 108 2.05 -1.33 15.47
CA GLY A 108 1.00 -0.79 16.33
C GLY A 108 0.87 0.74 16.27
N LYS A 109 1.73 1.44 15.52
CA LYS A 109 1.57 2.88 15.28
C LYS A 109 0.78 3.13 13.99
N ALA A 110 -0.26 3.95 14.08
CA ALA A 110 -1.02 4.39 12.92
C ALA A 110 -0.64 5.83 12.51
N PHE A 111 -0.51 6.05 11.22
CA PHE A 111 -0.32 7.35 10.60
C PHE A 111 -1.64 7.77 9.96
N ILE A 112 -2.38 8.67 10.59
CA ILE A 112 -3.76 9.03 10.23
C ILE A 112 -3.86 10.45 9.69
N GLU A 113 -3.09 11.38 10.27
CA GLU A 113 -3.23 12.82 10.03
C GLU A 113 -2.49 13.30 8.77
N SER A 114 -2.58 12.54 7.69
CA SER A 114 -2.02 12.92 6.38
C SER A 114 -2.83 12.29 5.25
N GLN A 115 -2.58 12.73 4.01
CA GLN A 115 -3.28 12.20 2.84
C GLN A 115 -2.93 10.73 2.54
N ILE A 116 -1.76 10.26 2.98
CA ILE A 116 -1.41 8.84 2.95
C ILE A 116 -1.39 8.33 4.38
N GLY A 117 -2.41 7.55 4.74
CA GLY A 117 -2.46 6.84 6.01
C GLY A 117 -1.79 5.48 5.92
N TYR A 118 -1.26 5.01 7.05
CA TYR A 118 -0.64 3.69 7.15
C TYR A 118 -0.67 3.15 8.57
N HIS A 119 -0.83 1.85 8.71
CA HIS A 119 -0.42 1.14 9.93
C HIS A 119 0.11 -0.27 9.64
N LEU A 120 0.99 -0.72 10.51
CA LEU A 120 1.50 -2.09 10.55
C LEU A 120 1.03 -2.74 11.86
N ARG A 121 0.24 -3.81 11.76
CA ARG A 121 -0.25 -4.58 12.90
C ARG A 121 0.58 -5.86 13.11
N ASP A 122 0.74 -6.31 14.35
CA ASP A 122 1.16 -7.71 14.58
C ASP A 122 0.02 -8.65 14.17
N GLY A 123 0.36 -9.80 13.62
CA GLY A 123 -0.59 -10.81 13.16
C GLY A 123 -0.44 -11.19 11.70
N GLY A 124 -1.31 -12.08 11.24
CA GLY A 124 -1.35 -12.61 9.88
C GLY A 124 -2.36 -11.92 8.98
N HIS A 125 -2.69 -12.58 7.87
CA HIS A 125 -3.66 -12.11 6.86
C HIS A 125 -5.10 -12.16 7.40
N SER A 126 -5.52 -11.08 8.05
CA SER A 126 -6.87 -10.90 8.59
C SER A 126 -7.16 -9.43 8.80
N ILE A 127 -8.43 -9.05 8.89
CA ILE A 127 -8.87 -7.72 9.31
C ILE A 127 -9.46 -7.86 10.71
N GLU A 128 -8.85 -7.15 11.68
CA GLU A 128 -9.21 -7.19 13.09
C GLU A 128 -9.98 -5.91 13.48
N LYS A 129 -10.54 -5.91 14.70
CA LYS A 129 -11.22 -4.73 15.23
C LYS A 129 -10.34 -3.49 15.24
N TYR A 130 -9.06 -3.65 15.58
CA TYR A 130 -8.08 -2.56 15.57
C TYR A 130 -7.96 -1.93 14.17
N ASP A 131 -7.93 -2.73 13.11
CA ASP A 131 -7.80 -2.23 11.74
C ASP A 131 -9.03 -1.39 11.34
N TRP A 132 -10.23 -1.87 11.69
CA TRP A 132 -11.47 -1.12 11.46
C TRP A 132 -11.49 0.22 12.22
N GLU A 133 -11.02 0.25 13.45
CA GLU A 133 -10.91 1.49 14.22
C GLU A 133 -9.99 2.50 13.53
N ARG A 134 -8.84 2.05 13.00
CA ARG A 134 -7.91 2.92 12.25
C ARG A 134 -8.50 3.40 10.92
N PHE A 135 -9.23 2.53 10.21
CA PHE A 135 -9.91 2.92 8.96
C PHE A 135 -10.98 3.98 9.21
N LEU A 136 -11.76 3.81 10.27
CA LEU A 136 -12.79 4.78 10.64
C LEU A 136 -12.19 6.11 11.10
N GLU A 137 -11.14 6.09 11.91
CA GLU A 137 -10.43 7.31 12.31
C GLU A 137 -9.87 8.08 11.11
N PHE A 138 -9.27 7.38 10.15
CA PHE A 138 -8.78 7.99 8.92
C PHE A 138 -9.91 8.57 8.07
N ALA A 139 -11.01 7.83 7.94
CA ALA A 139 -12.19 8.32 7.23
C ALA A 139 -12.79 9.55 7.91
N ASP A 140 -12.92 9.53 9.23
CA ASP A 140 -13.41 10.66 10.02
C ASP A 140 -12.53 11.90 9.87
N PHE A 141 -11.22 11.74 9.92
CA PHE A 141 -10.26 12.83 9.73
C PHE A 141 -10.41 13.55 8.38
N HIS A 142 -10.74 12.79 7.32
CA HIS A 142 -10.82 13.33 5.97
C HIS A 142 -12.22 13.69 5.49
N LEU A 143 -13.26 13.07 6.03
CA LEU A 143 -14.64 13.18 5.50
C LEU A 143 -15.57 13.93 6.43
N LYS A 144 -15.27 14.03 7.73
CA LYS A 144 -16.09 14.86 8.62
C LYS A 144 -15.88 16.33 8.29
N PRO A 145 -16.96 17.15 8.32
CA PRO A 145 -16.81 18.58 8.23
C PRO A 145 -15.85 19.05 9.33
N LYS A 146 -14.87 19.86 8.96
CA LYS A 146 -14.09 20.57 9.97
C LYS A 146 -14.97 21.69 10.47
N ASP A 147 -15.19 21.73 11.78
CA ASP A 147 -15.92 22.84 12.41
C ASP A 147 -15.24 24.16 11.99
N PRO A 148 -16.03 25.19 11.66
CA PRO A 148 -15.54 26.47 11.17
C PRO A 148 -14.67 27.20 12.18
#